data_5145e0f479df0a50a7fad1a98973523a
#
_entry.id   5145e0f479df0a50a7fad1a98973523a
#
_cell.length_a   1.000
_cell.length_b   1.000
_cell.length_c   1.000
_cell.angle_alpha   90.00
_cell.angle_beta   90.00
_cell.angle_gamma   90.00
#
_symmetry.space_group_name_H-M   'P 1'
#
loop_
_entity.id
_entity.type
_entity.pdbx_description
1 polymer ?
#
loop_
_entity_poly.entity_id
_entity_poly.type
_entity_poly.pdbx_seq_one_letter_code
_entity_poly.pdbx_strand_id
1 'polypeptide(L)'
;MTDSSFRSAVINQDIQACQKFYSQNISGAELVQILNDLLFCSVSVKQSTIKDLHPVCILNSIKNLIGDDRENPSKPLLEFSLDYLCSFEFRDDDQTQLDEVVRDGIGLTAFLGDLEDACQQGEWEDLQKLTAKTFMASDRSRGTMDAFAELALQDCEKSAIFIFHLLRAYQFQEVKEDNWAFTKCILEWMRVKPLPEPHDQTDSSPSDVHDLMIESGDLSLLGSVSRLWEGDYVRTRGYQREISHWCSQAFFTTLNIKPSLNHWLLKDKKMKFIHEAETIVKSQKSQSEKVNALVILEAVRSLLKTASPTQFGILGARLDQLRR
;
A
#
# COMPACT_ATOMS: atom_id res chain seq x y z
N MET A 1 -27.22 -10.50 -21.24
CA MET A 1 -25.92 -9.84 -21.41
C MET A 1 -25.43 -9.60 -20.01
N THR A 2 -24.44 -10.34 -19.55
CA THR A 2 -23.79 -10.11 -18.25
C THR A 2 -23.07 -8.78 -18.36
N ASP A 3 -23.53 -7.76 -17.63
CA ASP A 3 -22.80 -6.50 -17.46
C ASP A 3 -21.43 -6.85 -16.88
N SER A 4 -20.43 -6.91 -17.76
CA SER A 4 -19.06 -7.18 -17.37
C SER A 4 -18.57 -5.92 -16.65
N SER A 5 -18.51 -5.96 -15.32
CA SER A 5 -17.90 -4.89 -14.53
C SER A 5 -16.41 -4.78 -14.88
N PHE A 6 -15.83 -3.59 -14.73
CA PHE A 6 -14.39 -3.38 -14.93
C PHE A 6 -13.56 -4.35 -14.07
N ARG A 7 -13.94 -4.55 -12.80
CA ARG A 7 -13.33 -5.51 -11.87
C ARG A 7 -13.30 -6.94 -12.44
N SER A 8 -14.45 -7.42 -12.97
CA SER A 8 -14.53 -8.75 -13.58
C SER A 8 -13.62 -8.88 -14.79
N ALA A 9 -13.50 -7.84 -15.61
CA ALA A 9 -12.60 -7.84 -16.76
C ALA A 9 -11.12 -7.93 -16.32
N VAL A 10 -10.72 -7.20 -15.27
CA VAL A 10 -9.35 -7.27 -14.70
C VAL A 10 -9.05 -8.66 -14.17
N ILE A 11 -9.94 -9.24 -13.34
CA ILE A 11 -9.76 -10.57 -12.75
C ILE A 11 -9.65 -11.65 -13.84
N ASN A 12 -10.43 -11.55 -14.89
CA ASN A 12 -10.40 -12.47 -16.04
C ASN A 12 -9.28 -12.15 -17.04
N GLN A 13 -8.47 -11.11 -16.77
CA GLN A 13 -7.38 -10.67 -17.64
C GLN A 13 -7.84 -10.33 -19.07
N ASP A 14 -9.09 -9.89 -19.22
CA ASP A 14 -9.64 -9.43 -20.49
C ASP A 14 -9.24 -7.98 -20.76
N ILE A 15 -8.03 -7.81 -21.27
CA ILE A 15 -7.45 -6.49 -21.58
C ILE A 15 -8.31 -5.72 -22.55
N GLN A 16 -8.94 -6.38 -23.53
CA GLN A 16 -9.78 -5.70 -24.52
C GLN A 16 -11.06 -5.13 -23.88
N ALA A 17 -11.68 -5.89 -22.96
CA ALA A 17 -12.81 -5.37 -22.20
C ALA A 17 -12.40 -4.20 -21.31
N CYS A 18 -11.26 -4.30 -20.61
CA CYS A 18 -10.74 -3.21 -19.77
C CYS A 18 -10.45 -1.94 -20.58
N GLN A 19 -9.85 -2.04 -21.76
CA GLN A 19 -9.52 -0.90 -22.61
C GLN A 19 -10.77 -0.12 -23.07
N LYS A 20 -11.92 -0.77 -23.18
CA LYS A 20 -13.19 -0.08 -23.49
C LYS A 20 -13.57 0.93 -22.40
N PHE A 21 -13.29 0.63 -21.13
CA PHE A 21 -13.52 1.58 -20.05
C PHE A 21 -12.60 2.81 -20.16
N TYR A 22 -11.36 2.63 -20.63
CA TYR A 22 -10.39 3.72 -20.80
C TYR A 22 -10.58 4.51 -22.12
N SER A 23 -11.43 4.05 -23.02
CA SER A 23 -11.73 4.76 -24.29
C SER A 23 -12.66 5.94 -24.08
N GLN A 24 -13.36 6.00 -22.95
CA GLN A 24 -14.27 7.09 -22.57
C GLN A 24 -13.50 8.18 -21.81
N ASN A 25 -14.10 9.34 -21.69
CA ASN A 25 -13.52 10.43 -20.90
C ASN A 25 -13.82 10.16 -19.43
N ILE A 26 -12.87 9.51 -18.74
CA ILE A 26 -13.03 9.06 -17.35
C ILE A 26 -12.82 10.26 -16.42
N SER A 27 -13.83 10.57 -15.59
CA SER A 27 -13.71 11.61 -14.56
C SER A 27 -14.73 11.37 -13.42
N GLY A 28 -14.62 12.11 -12.34
CA GLY A 28 -15.60 12.07 -11.26
C GLY A 28 -15.82 10.67 -10.68
N ALA A 29 -17.08 10.22 -10.60
CA ALA A 29 -17.46 8.95 -9.99
C ALA A 29 -16.91 7.73 -10.73
N GLU A 30 -16.80 7.80 -12.07
CA GLU A 30 -16.25 6.70 -12.87
C GLU A 30 -14.76 6.46 -12.55
N LEU A 31 -13.98 7.54 -12.40
CA LEU A 31 -12.59 7.44 -11.99
C LEU A 31 -12.46 6.80 -10.59
N VAL A 32 -13.30 7.23 -9.64
CA VAL A 32 -13.32 6.66 -8.28
C VAL A 32 -13.63 5.17 -8.33
N GLN A 33 -14.63 4.75 -9.14
CA GLN A 33 -14.99 3.34 -9.28
C GLN A 33 -13.83 2.52 -9.87
N ILE A 34 -13.21 2.99 -10.95
CA ILE A 34 -12.07 2.31 -11.59
C ILE A 34 -10.90 2.19 -10.60
N LEU A 35 -10.59 3.24 -9.85
CA LEU A 35 -9.53 3.20 -8.85
C LEU A 35 -9.84 2.24 -7.69
N ASN A 36 -11.11 2.17 -7.25
CA ASN A 36 -11.56 1.19 -6.26
C ASN A 36 -11.40 -0.24 -6.76
N ASP A 37 -11.81 -0.52 -8.00
CA ASP A 37 -11.69 -1.84 -8.60
C ASP A 37 -10.22 -2.26 -8.78
N LEU A 38 -9.33 -1.33 -9.19
CA LEU A 38 -7.89 -1.58 -9.28
C LEU A 38 -7.29 -1.88 -7.91
N LEU A 39 -7.67 -1.13 -6.86
CA LEU A 39 -7.20 -1.37 -5.49
C LEU A 39 -7.72 -2.71 -4.95
N PHE A 40 -8.99 -3.04 -5.18
CA PHE A 40 -9.54 -4.35 -4.82
C PHE A 40 -8.77 -5.49 -5.52
N CYS A 41 -8.58 -5.39 -6.83
CA CYS A 41 -7.80 -6.39 -7.58
C CYS A 41 -6.37 -6.50 -7.04
N SER A 42 -5.73 -5.38 -6.65
CA SER A 42 -4.36 -5.38 -6.12
C SER A 42 -4.21 -6.14 -4.80
N VAL A 43 -5.23 -6.17 -3.95
CA VAL A 43 -5.24 -6.94 -2.69
C VAL A 43 -5.76 -8.35 -2.86
N SER A 44 -6.34 -8.68 -4.01
CA SER A 44 -6.86 -10.01 -4.33
C SER A 44 -5.88 -10.90 -5.10
N VAL A 45 -4.64 -10.44 -5.34
CA VAL A 45 -3.60 -11.24 -5.99
C VAL A 45 -3.14 -12.38 -5.07
N LYS A 46 -2.73 -13.50 -5.66
CA LYS A 46 -2.11 -14.61 -4.91
C LYS A 46 -0.72 -14.21 -4.43
N GLN A 47 -0.47 -14.32 -3.12
CA GLN A 47 0.81 -13.95 -2.49
C GLN A 47 2.02 -14.66 -3.15
N SER A 48 1.85 -15.91 -3.61
CA SER A 48 2.91 -16.68 -4.27
C SER A 48 3.40 -16.10 -5.59
N THR A 49 2.64 -15.21 -6.20
CA THR A 49 2.99 -14.57 -7.48
C THR A 49 3.73 -13.22 -7.30
N ILE A 50 3.80 -12.73 -6.06
CA ILE A 50 4.43 -11.45 -5.73
C ILE A 50 5.94 -11.68 -5.49
N LYS A 51 6.79 -11.03 -6.28
CA LYS A 51 8.25 -11.16 -6.19
C LYS A 51 8.93 -9.97 -5.53
N ASP A 52 8.34 -8.78 -5.69
CA ASP A 52 8.89 -7.50 -5.25
C ASP A 52 7.92 -6.81 -4.29
N LEU A 53 7.68 -5.51 -4.48
CA LEU A 53 6.67 -4.77 -3.73
C LEU A 53 5.26 -5.30 -4.02
N HIS A 54 4.45 -5.38 -2.97
CA HIS A 54 3.06 -5.81 -3.11
C HIS A 54 2.29 -4.86 -4.05
N PRO A 55 1.44 -5.36 -4.97
CA PRO A 55 0.72 -4.53 -5.95
C PRO A 55 -0.07 -3.37 -5.35
N VAL A 56 -0.60 -3.50 -4.13
CA VAL A 56 -1.30 -2.40 -3.45
C VAL A 56 -0.40 -1.18 -3.24
N CYS A 57 0.91 -1.35 -3.06
CA CYS A 57 1.85 -0.24 -2.89
C CYS A 57 1.88 0.62 -4.15
N ILE A 58 1.92 -0.03 -5.32
CA ILE A 58 2.00 0.63 -6.62
C ILE A 58 0.66 1.28 -6.97
N LEU A 59 -0.44 0.53 -6.83
CA LEU A 59 -1.76 1.03 -7.20
C LEU A 59 -2.19 2.21 -6.33
N ASN A 60 -1.92 2.16 -5.01
CA ASN A 60 -2.18 3.30 -4.14
C ASN A 60 -1.26 4.50 -4.45
N SER A 61 -0.01 4.27 -4.83
CA SER A 61 0.90 5.35 -5.27
C SER A 61 0.39 6.02 -6.54
N ILE A 62 0.00 5.25 -7.55
CA ILE A 62 -0.58 5.76 -8.80
C ILE A 62 -1.89 6.51 -8.52
N LYS A 63 -2.79 5.96 -7.70
CA LYS A 63 -4.03 6.64 -7.27
C LYS A 63 -3.73 8.02 -6.67
N ASN A 64 -2.72 8.12 -5.79
CA ASN A 64 -2.34 9.38 -5.16
C ASN A 64 -1.78 10.39 -6.18
N LEU A 65 -1.00 9.92 -7.17
CA LEU A 65 -0.45 10.76 -8.25
C LEU A 65 -1.56 11.27 -9.19
N ILE A 66 -2.48 10.38 -9.62
CA ILE A 66 -3.65 10.76 -10.43
C ILE A 66 -4.54 11.75 -9.66
N GLY A 67 -4.62 11.62 -8.34
CA GLY A 67 -5.39 12.51 -7.47
C GLY A 67 -4.98 13.98 -7.52
N ASP A 68 -3.82 14.32 -8.08
CA ASP A 68 -3.37 15.71 -8.28
C ASP A 68 -4.04 16.40 -9.48
N ASP A 69 -4.57 15.65 -10.45
CA ASP A 69 -5.41 16.13 -11.55
C ASP A 69 -6.55 15.15 -11.85
N ARG A 70 -7.61 15.24 -11.06
CA ARG A 70 -8.78 14.36 -11.18
C ARG A 70 -9.65 14.68 -12.40
N GLU A 71 -9.57 15.89 -12.89
CA GLU A 71 -10.33 16.34 -14.06
C GLU A 71 -9.76 15.74 -15.35
N ASN A 72 -8.42 15.51 -15.37
CA ASN A 72 -7.72 14.95 -16.52
C ASN A 72 -6.81 13.79 -16.04
N PRO A 73 -7.39 12.65 -15.63
CA PRO A 73 -6.61 11.54 -15.10
C PRO A 73 -5.63 10.99 -16.15
N SER A 74 -4.40 10.75 -15.71
CA SER A 74 -3.35 10.24 -16.60
C SER A 74 -3.69 8.85 -17.15
N LYS A 75 -4.06 8.78 -18.43
CA LYS A 75 -4.33 7.53 -19.14
C LYS A 75 -3.12 6.59 -19.13
N PRO A 76 -1.86 7.03 -19.37
CA PRO A 76 -0.69 6.15 -19.27
C PRO A 76 -0.53 5.47 -17.90
N LEU A 77 -0.89 6.15 -16.80
CA LEU A 77 -0.83 5.55 -15.47
C LEU A 77 -1.94 4.51 -15.25
N LEU A 78 -3.14 4.75 -15.77
CA LEU A 78 -4.24 3.79 -15.71
C LEU A 78 -3.93 2.54 -16.56
N GLU A 79 -3.41 2.71 -17.77
CA GLU A 79 -3.00 1.61 -18.64
C GLU A 79 -1.87 0.78 -18.00
N PHE A 80 -0.85 1.44 -17.44
CA PHE A 80 0.21 0.75 -16.71
C PHE A 80 -0.33 -0.05 -15.51
N SER A 81 -1.30 0.51 -14.76
CA SER A 81 -1.93 -0.17 -13.63
C SER A 81 -2.61 -1.47 -14.04
N LEU A 82 -3.31 -1.45 -15.17
CA LEU A 82 -3.96 -2.62 -15.74
C LEU A 82 -2.95 -3.68 -16.18
N ASP A 83 -1.99 -3.28 -17.01
CA ASP A 83 -0.95 -4.20 -17.52
C ASP A 83 -0.17 -4.83 -16.38
N TYR A 84 0.12 -4.06 -15.32
CA TYR A 84 0.79 -4.54 -14.13
C TYR A 84 -0.05 -5.59 -13.39
N LEU A 85 -1.33 -5.33 -13.15
CA LEU A 85 -2.22 -6.28 -12.46
C LEU A 85 -2.45 -7.56 -13.27
N CYS A 86 -2.53 -7.48 -14.59
CA CYS A 86 -2.69 -8.65 -15.46
C CYS A 86 -1.46 -9.60 -15.46
N SER A 87 -0.34 -9.19 -14.83
CA SER A 87 0.82 -10.05 -14.65
C SER A 87 0.73 -10.98 -13.43
N PHE A 88 -0.31 -10.87 -12.61
CA PHE A 88 -0.51 -11.66 -11.40
C PHE A 88 -1.67 -12.65 -11.54
N GLU A 89 -1.63 -13.71 -10.73
CA GLU A 89 -2.79 -14.57 -10.52
C GLU A 89 -3.65 -14.01 -9.38
N PHE A 90 -4.98 -14.13 -9.53
CA PHE A 90 -5.94 -13.69 -8.52
C PHE A 90 -6.43 -14.85 -7.66
N ARG A 91 -6.79 -14.56 -6.41
CA ARG A 91 -7.49 -15.51 -5.54
C ARG A 91 -8.93 -15.67 -6.03
N ASP A 92 -9.48 -16.86 -5.82
CA ASP A 92 -10.85 -17.22 -6.23
C ASP A 92 -11.66 -17.84 -5.08
N ASP A 93 -11.06 -17.96 -3.89
CA ASP A 93 -11.62 -18.64 -2.72
C ASP A 93 -12.12 -17.69 -1.60
N ASP A 94 -11.99 -16.37 -1.78
CA ASP A 94 -12.31 -15.39 -0.74
C ASP A 94 -13.77 -15.51 -0.26
N GLN A 95 -14.74 -15.62 -1.18
CA GLN A 95 -16.15 -15.77 -0.81
C GLN A 95 -16.47 -17.14 -0.21
N THR A 96 -15.85 -18.20 -0.71
CA THR A 96 -16.06 -19.57 -0.22
C THR A 96 -15.76 -19.69 1.28
N GLN A 97 -14.72 -19.02 1.76
CA GLN A 97 -14.35 -19.04 3.18
C GLN A 97 -15.39 -18.35 4.06
N LEU A 98 -15.95 -17.22 3.60
CA LEU A 98 -17.04 -16.56 4.32
C LEU A 98 -18.31 -17.40 4.33
N ASP A 99 -18.64 -18.05 3.21
CA ASP A 99 -19.81 -18.93 3.10
C ASP A 99 -19.68 -20.16 4.01
N GLU A 100 -18.48 -20.69 4.17
CA GLU A 100 -18.21 -21.76 5.14
C GLU A 100 -18.47 -21.32 6.58
N VAL A 101 -18.03 -20.11 6.95
CA VAL A 101 -18.29 -19.56 8.29
C VAL A 101 -19.79 -19.33 8.51
N VAL A 102 -20.52 -18.86 7.50
CA VAL A 102 -21.98 -18.68 7.57
C VAL A 102 -22.68 -20.03 7.78
N ARG A 103 -22.28 -21.06 7.04
CA ARG A 103 -22.84 -22.42 7.13
C ARG A 103 -22.54 -23.09 8.47
N ASP A 104 -21.28 -23.01 8.94
CA ASP A 104 -20.82 -23.70 10.15
C ASP A 104 -21.17 -22.92 11.43
N GLY A 105 -21.54 -21.65 11.30
CA GLY A 105 -21.79 -20.71 12.39
C GLY A 105 -20.52 -20.12 12.98
N ILE A 106 -20.65 -18.93 13.56
CA ILE A 106 -19.51 -18.18 14.14
C ILE A 106 -18.98 -18.88 15.42
N GLY A 107 -19.84 -19.64 16.13
CA GLY A 107 -19.49 -20.25 17.39
C GLY A 107 -19.67 -19.28 18.58
N LEU A 108 -19.19 -19.68 19.77
CA LEU A 108 -19.47 -18.95 21.00
C LEU A 108 -18.67 -17.66 21.16
N THR A 109 -17.45 -17.59 20.62
CA THR A 109 -16.58 -16.40 20.73
C THR A 109 -15.49 -16.39 19.66
N ALA A 110 -15.30 -15.25 19.04
CA ALA A 110 -14.14 -14.94 18.22
C ALA A 110 -13.63 -13.58 18.70
N PHE A 111 -12.64 -13.59 19.58
CA PHE A 111 -12.03 -12.37 20.11
C PHE A 111 -10.84 -11.97 19.27
N LEU A 112 -10.62 -10.68 19.18
CA LEU A 112 -9.48 -10.12 18.45
C LEU A 112 -8.14 -10.54 19.11
N GLY A 113 -8.10 -10.62 20.44
CA GLY A 113 -6.93 -11.13 21.18
C GLY A 113 -6.54 -12.55 20.81
N ASP A 114 -7.52 -13.43 20.59
CA ASP A 114 -7.22 -14.82 20.17
C ASP A 114 -6.50 -14.87 18.81
N LEU A 115 -6.84 -13.91 17.90
CA LEU A 115 -6.13 -13.77 16.61
C LEU A 115 -4.71 -13.26 16.79
N GLU A 116 -4.53 -12.27 17.68
CA GLU A 116 -3.22 -11.68 17.97
C GLU A 116 -2.30 -12.76 18.56
N ASP A 117 -2.79 -13.54 19.54
CA ASP A 117 -2.06 -14.63 20.15
C ASP A 117 -1.70 -15.74 19.14
N ALA A 118 -2.66 -16.16 18.30
CA ALA A 118 -2.42 -17.17 17.28
C ALA A 118 -1.36 -16.71 16.23
N CYS A 119 -1.38 -15.42 15.86
CA CYS A 119 -0.34 -14.85 15.00
C CYS A 119 1.04 -14.90 15.65
N GLN A 120 1.14 -14.52 16.93
CA GLN A 120 2.39 -14.51 17.68
C GLN A 120 2.96 -15.93 17.89
N GLN A 121 2.08 -16.91 18.06
CA GLN A 121 2.46 -18.31 18.22
C GLN A 121 2.74 -19.02 16.89
N GLY A 122 2.44 -18.37 15.76
CA GLY A 122 2.62 -18.95 14.43
C GLY A 122 1.62 -20.06 14.09
N GLU A 123 0.43 -20.04 14.71
CA GLU A 123 -0.64 -21.04 14.52
C GLU A 123 -1.46 -20.76 13.24
N TRP A 124 -0.78 -20.73 12.10
CA TRP A 124 -1.35 -20.27 10.82
C TRP A 124 -2.42 -21.18 10.23
N GLU A 125 -2.46 -22.46 10.60
CA GLU A 125 -3.34 -23.46 9.96
C GLU A 125 -4.82 -23.15 10.21
N ASP A 126 -5.18 -22.81 11.45
CA ASP A 126 -6.55 -22.46 11.83
C ASP A 126 -6.84 -20.95 11.77
N LEU A 127 -5.79 -20.14 11.70
CA LEU A 127 -5.88 -18.69 11.80
C LEU A 127 -6.79 -18.07 10.72
N GLN A 128 -6.76 -18.59 9.50
CA GLN A 128 -7.60 -18.07 8.42
C GLN A 128 -9.09 -18.25 8.71
N LYS A 129 -9.48 -19.43 9.23
CA LYS A 129 -10.87 -19.71 9.64
C LYS A 129 -11.27 -18.87 10.84
N LEU A 130 -10.39 -18.72 11.82
CA LEU A 130 -10.61 -17.89 13.00
C LEU A 130 -10.75 -16.41 12.60
N THR A 131 -9.90 -15.92 11.69
CA THR A 131 -9.98 -14.57 11.13
C THR A 131 -11.31 -14.33 10.44
N ALA A 132 -11.77 -15.26 9.60
CA ALA A 132 -13.07 -15.15 8.92
C ALA A 132 -14.23 -15.09 9.92
N LYS A 133 -14.19 -15.90 10.99
CA LYS A 133 -15.18 -15.86 12.07
C LYS A 133 -15.20 -14.52 12.80
N THR A 134 -14.02 -14.02 13.21
CA THR A 134 -13.88 -12.73 13.89
C THR A 134 -14.35 -11.58 13.02
N PHE A 135 -13.99 -11.62 11.72
CA PHE A 135 -14.44 -10.64 10.73
C PHE A 135 -15.96 -10.61 10.59
N MET A 136 -16.60 -11.78 10.49
CA MET A 136 -18.06 -11.89 10.42
C MET A 136 -18.73 -11.48 11.74
N ALA A 137 -18.19 -11.88 12.89
CA ALA A 137 -18.69 -11.53 14.22
C ALA A 137 -18.66 -10.01 14.47
N SER A 138 -17.67 -9.32 13.92
CA SER A 138 -17.53 -7.87 14.02
C SER A 138 -18.33 -7.09 12.97
N ASP A 139 -19.28 -7.73 12.30
CA ASP A 139 -20.06 -7.17 11.20
C ASP A 139 -19.16 -6.62 10.07
N ARG A 140 -18.16 -7.40 9.69
CA ARG A 140 -17.19 -7.04 8.62
C ARG A 140 -16.44 -5.74 8.90
N SER A 141 -16.18 -5.47 10.18
CA SER A 141 -15.52 -4.24 10.60
C SER A 141 -14.04 -4.21 10.25
N ARG A 142 -13.46 -3.03 10.32
CA ARG A 142 -12.04 -2.78 10.10
C ARG A 142 -11.14 -3.32 11.24
N GLY A 143 -11.70 -3.63 12.41
CA GLY A 143 -10.94 -3.93 13.62
C GLY A 143 -9.91 -5.04 13.47
N THR A 144 -10.24 -6.12 12.74
CA THR A 144 -9.32 -7.24 12.48
C THR A 144 -8.12 -6.77 11.63
N MET A 145 -8.36 -5.99 10.59
CA MET A 145 -7.28 -5.47 9.74
C MET A 145 -6.37 -4.49 10.50
N ASP A 146 -6.94 -3.61 11.34
CA ASP A 146 -6.15 -2.68 12.15
C ASP A 146 -5.28 -3.42 13.19
N ALA A 147 -5.76 -4.56 13.75
CA ALA A 147 -4.97 -5.40 14.64
C ALA A 147 -3.81 -6.07 13.91
N PHE A 148 -4.07 -6.66 12.75
CA PHE A 148 -3.01 -7.25 11.93
C PHE A 148 -1.98 -6.22 11.45
N ALA A 149 -2.41 -4.98 11.19
CA ALA A 149 -1.48 -3.90 10.84
C ALA A 149 -0.53 -3.57 12.00
N GLU A 150 -1.01 -3.57 13.24
CA GLU A 150 -0.18 -3.39 14.43
C GLU A 150 0.83 -4.54 14.58
N LEU A 151 0.38 -5.78 14.46
CA LEU A 151 1.25 -6.95 14.51
C LEU A 151 2.32 -6.93 13.41
N ALA A 152 1.93 -6.62 12.17
CA ALA A 152 2.88 -6.55 11.05
C ALA A 152 3.95 -5.46 11.25
N LEU A 153 3.62 -4.36 11.95
CA LEU A 153 4.54 -3.28 12.26
C LEU A 153 5.59 -3.63 13.32
N GLN A 154 5.48 -4.79 14.00
CA GLN A 154 6.55 -5.33 14.84
C GLN A 154 7.85 -5.55 14.02
N ASP A 155 7.73 -5.87 12.70
CA ASP A 155 8.83 -5.78 11.75
C ASP A 155 8.63 -4.54 10.86
N CYS A 156 8.80 -3.36 11.45
CA CYS A 156 8.48 -2.07 10.83
C CYS A 156 9.26 -1.86 9.53
N GLU A 157 10.56 -2.18 9.50
CA GLU A 157 11.41 -1.99 8.33
C GLU A 157 10.88 -2.71 7.08
N LYS A 158 10.41 -3.95 7.26
CA LYS A 158 9.91 -4.77 6.14
C LYS A 158 8.44 -4.51 5.81
N SER A 159 7.65 -4.07 6.80
CA SER A 159 6.19 -4.04 6.66
C SER A 159 5.62 -2.64 6.46
N ALA A 160 6.26 -1.57 6.91
CA ALA A 160 5.66 -0.25 6.97
C ALA A 160 5.21 0.28 5.60
N ILE A 161 5.96 0.03 4.52
CA ILE A 161 5.55 0.45 3.18
C ILE A 161 4.25 -0.24 2.78
N PHE A 162 4.19 -1.57 2.93
CA PHE A 162 3.00 -2.35 2.61
C PHE A 162 1.81 -1.93 3.47
N ILE A 163 1.98 -1.86 4.79
CA ILE A 163 0.92 -1.50 5.75
C ILE A 163 0.36 -0.11 5.47
N PHE A 164 1.22 0.87 5.23
CA PHE A 164 0.77 2.22 4.88
C PHE A 164 -0.12 2.20 3.63
N HIS A 165 0.34 1.58 2.55
CA HIS A 165 -0.40 1.57 1.29
C HIS A 165 -1.70 0.75 1.39
N LEU A 166 -1.69 -0.38 2.12
CA LEU A 166 -2.88 -1.19 2.36
C LEU A 166 -3.95 -0.40 3.14
N LEU A 167 -3.57 0.24 4.25
CA LEU A 167 -4.48 1.04 5.05
C LEU A 167 -5.07 2.23 4.26
N ARG A 168 -4.25 2.88 3.42
CA ARG A 168 -4.72 3.97 2.55
C ARG A 168 -5.63 3.49 1.42
N ALA A 169 -5.36 2.34 0.86
CA ALA A 169 -6.24 1.71 -0.13
C ALA A 169 -7.58 1.32 0.50
N TYR A 170 -7.55 0.71 1.68
CA TYR A 170 -8.73 0.38 2.45
C TYR A 170 -9.58 1.62 2.82
N GLN A 171 -8.95 2.74 3.22
CA GLN A 171 -9.67 3.98 3.52
C GLN A 171 -10.32 4.63 2.29
N PHE A 172 -9.84 4.32 1.10
CA PHE A 172 -10.38 4.87 -0.14
C PHE A 172 -11.60 4.09 -0.65
N GLN A 173 -11.65 2.77 -0.40
CA GLN A 173 -12.80 1.94 -0.80
C GLN A 173 -14.00 2.15 0.13
N GLU A 174 -15.21 2.03 -0.42
CA GLU A 174 -16.47 2.30 0.28
C GLU A 174 -17.37 1.06 0.41
N VAL A 175 -17.00 -0.04 -0.27
CA VAL A 175 -17.81 -1.27 -0.34
C VAL A 175 -17.46 -2.19 0.83
N LYS A 176 -18.38 -2.34 1.79
CA LYS A 176 -18.14 -3.14 3.00
C LYS A 176 -17.85 -4.62 2.71
N GLU A 177 -18.43 -5.15 1.66
CA GLU A 177 -18.22 -6.51 1.17
C GLU A 177 -16.77 -6.77 0.77
N ASP A 178 -16.07 -5.75 0.30
CA ASP A 178 -14.67 -5.83 -0.13
C ASP A 178 -13.69 -5.91 1.04
N ASN A 179 -14.10 -5.57 2.25
CA ASN A 179 -13.23 -5.54 3.45
C ASN A 179 -12.52 -6.86 3.71
N TRP A 180 -13.15 -7.98 3.35
CA TRP A 180 -12.53 -9.30 3.51
C TRP A 180 -11.27 -9.48 2.67
N ALA A 181 -11.29 -9.03 1.42
CA ALA A 181 -10.13 -9.14 0.54
C ALA A 181 -8.90 -8.40 1.12
N PHE A 182 -9.10 -7.23 1.73
CA PHE A 182 -8.04 -6.46 2.40
C PHE A 182 -7.56 -7.17 3.67
N THR A 183 -8.47 -7.70 4.47
CA THR A 183 -8.13 -8.43 5.71
C THR A 183 -7.36 -9.71 5.39
N LYS A 184 -7.78 -10.46 4.37
CA LYS A 184 -7.07 -11.66 3.92
C LYS A 184 -5.69 -11.33 3.34
N CYS A 185 -5.57 -10.23 2.61
CA CYS A 185 -4.31 -9.77 2.04
C CYS A 185 -3.23 -9.57 3.13
N ILE A 186 -3.55 -8.89 4.22
CA ILE A 186 -2.59 -8.70 5.32
C ILE A 186 -2.30 -10.00 6.06
N LEU A 187 -3.29 -10.86 6.25
CA LEU A 187 -3.10 -12.18 6.86
C LEU A 187 -2.11 -13.02 6.06
N GLU A 188 -2.27 -13.09 4.74
CA GLU A 188 -1.36 -13.81 3.85
C GLU A 188 0.05 -13.19 3.83
N TRP A 189 0.14 -11.86 3.91
CA TRP A 189 1.41 -11.16 4.03
C TRP A 189 2.19 -11.55 5.29
N MET A 190 1.51 -11.59 6.44
CA MET A 190 2.13 -11.96 7.72
C MET A 190 2.55 -13.43 7.76
N ARG A 191 1.76 -14.31 7.16
CA ARG A 191 1.99 -15.78 7.19
C ARG A 191 3.36 -16.20 6.67
N VAL A 192 3.95 -15.45 5.76
CA VAL A 192 5.25 -15.80 5.14
C VAL A 192 6.45 -15.27 5.92
N LYS A 193 6.23 -14.65 7.08
CA LYS A 193 7.29 -14.06 7.91
C LYS A 193 7.03 -14.34 9.38
N PRO A 194 8.05 -14.74 10.16
CA PRO A 194 7.92 -14.79 11.60
C PRO A 194 7.69 -13.37 12.14
N LEU A 195 6.78 -13.25 13.10
CA LEU A 195 6.55 -11.99 13.80
C LEU A 195 7.53 -11.89 14.98
N PRO A 196 8.21 -10.75 15.17
CA PRO A 196 8.91 -10.46 16.42
C PRO A 196 7.91 -10.36 17.59
N GLU A 197 8.41 -10.37 18.81
CA GLU A 197 7.61 -10.02 19.99
C GLU A 197 7.19 -8.55 19.95
N PRO A 198 6.05 -8.18 20.55
CA PRO A 198 5.65 -6.78 20.69
C PRO A 198 6.69 -5.96 21.44
N HIS A 199 6.94 -4.74 21.00
CA HIS A 199 7.95 -3.89 21.57
C HIS A 199 7.38 -2.87 22.57
N ASP A 200 8.24 -2.36 23.45
CA ASP A 200 7.91 -1.21 24.27
C ASP A 200 8.05 0.08 23.47
N GLN A 201 7.21 1.07 23.81
CA GLN A 201 7.31 2.39 23.23
C GLN A 201 8.59 3.09 23.73
N THR A 202 9.27 3.78 22.81
CA THR A 202 10.43 4.64 23.14
C THR A 202 10.07 6.11 22.92
N ASP A 203 10.99 7.02 23.27
CA ASP A 203 10.83 8.46 23.02
C ASP A 203 11.19 8.85 21.57
N SER A 204 11.66 7.91 20.76
CA SER A 204 12.04 8.15 19.35
C SER A 204 10.83 8.27 18.43
N SER A 205 11.00 9.02 17.35
CA SER A 205 9.96 9.30 16.37
C SER A 205 10.54 9.33 14.94
N PRO A 206 9.73 9.29 13.89
CA PRO A 206 10.21 9.48 12.52
C PRO A 206 10.96 10.81 12.29
N SER A 207 10.70 11.83 13.11
CA SER A 207 11.41 13.11 13.04
C SER A 207 12.90 12.97 13.39
N ASP A 208 13.25 12.04 14.30
CA ASP A 208 14.63 11.84 14.76
C ASP A 208 15.51 11.17 13.71
N VAL A 209 14.91 10.38 12.82
CA VAL A 209 15.60 9.67 11.75
C VAL A 209 15.40 10.32 10.36
N HIS A 210 14.60 11.38 10.28
CA HIS A 210 14.16 11.99 9.02
C HIS A 210 15.32 12.40 8.11
N ASP A 211 16.28 13.14 8.62
CA ASP A 211 17.41 13.65 7.84
C ASP A 211 18.31 12.52 7.36
N LEU A 212 18.59 11.56 8.24
CA LEU A 212 19.40 10.38 7.92
C LEU A 212 18.74 9.54 6.81
N MET A 213 17.42 9.37 6.85
CA MET A 213 16.69 8.61 5.82
C MET A 213 16.64 9.34 4.48
N ILE A 214 16.54 10.66 4.46
CA ILE A 214 16.67 11.43 3.20
C ILE A 214 18.07 11.25 2.61
N GLU A 215 19.10 11.27 3.44
CA GLU A 215 20.49 11.08 3.02
C GLU A 215 20.81 9.65 2.61
N SER A 216 20.27 8.63 3.29
CA SER A 216 20.41 7.22 2.89
C SER A 216 19.66 6.90 1.59
N GLY A 217 18.50 7.53 1.38
CA GLY A 217 17.64 7.33 0.21
C GLY A 217 16.46 6.40 0.45
N ASP A 218 16.20 5.98 1.68
CA ASP A 218 15.07 5.12 2.05
C ASP A 218 13.74 5.91 2.10
N LEU A 219 13.47 6.63 1.00
CA LEU A 219 12.39 7.61 0.90
C LEU A 219 11.00 6.99 1.00
N SER A 220 10.81 5.79 0.44
CA SER A 220 9.54 5.08 0.51
C SER A 220 9.20 4.67 1.93
N LEU A 221 10.21 4.19 2.67
CA LEU A 221 10.06 3.82 4.08
C LEU A 221 9.79 5.05 4.93
N LEU A 222 10.61 6.12 4.79
CA LEU A 222 10.39 7.37 5.49
C LEU A 222 8.99 7.94 5.24
N GLY A 223 8.57 8.02 3.97
CA GLY A 223 7.25 8.52 3.62
C GLY A 223 6.11 7.67 4.17
N SER A 224 6.33 6.36 4.36
CA SER A 224 5.33 5.45 4.93
C SER A 224 5.27 5.56 6.45
N VAL A 225 6.39 5.49 7.16
CA VAL A 225 6.42 5.57 8.64
C VAL A 225 5.96 6.93 9.14
N SER A 226 6.33 8.03 8.48
CA SER A 226 5.86 9.38 8.84
C SER A 226 4.34 9.47 8.74
N ARG A 227 3.74 8.95 7.66
CA ARG A 227 2.29 8.99 7.45
C ARG A 227 1.52 7.99 8.32
N LEU A 228 2.13 6.88 8.72
CA LEU A 228 1.57 5.97 9.72
C LEU A 228 1.60 6.61 11.12
N TRP A 229 2.67 7.33 11.44
CA TRP A 229 2.84 8.04 12.71
C TRP A 229 1.83 9.17 12.91
N GLU A 230 1.62 9.98 11.85
CA GLU A 230 0.76 11.17 11.87
C GLU A 230 -0.71 10.87 11.57
N GLY A 231 -1.00 9.68 11.03
CA GLY A 231 -2.33 9.34 10.54
C GLY A 231 -3.35 9.10 11.65
N ASP A 232 -4.61 9.36 11.35
CA ASP A 232 -5.75 9.04 12.21
C ASP A 232 -6.19 7.59 11.97
N TYR A 233 -5.65 6.69 12.80
CA TYR A 233 -5.96 5.25 12.78
C TYR A 233 -6.54 4.81 14.11
N VAL A 234 -7.36 3.76 14.10
CA VAL A 234 -7.99 3.24 15.33
C VAL A 234 -6.92 2.77 16.34
N ARG A 235 -5.83 2.16 15.84
CA ARG A 235 -4.73 1.65 16.66
C ARG A 235 -3.47 2.53 16.60
N THR A 236 -3.64 3.84 16.48
CA THR A 236 -2.52 4.80 16.37
C THR A 236 -1.45 4.60 17.43
N ARG A 237 -1.85 4.36 18.69
CA ARG A 237 -0.88 4.14 19.79
C ARG A 237 -0.02 2.89 19.59
N GLY A 238 -0.61 1.79 19.10
CA GLY A 238 0.12 0.57 18.79
C GLY A 238 1.08 0.80 17.61
N TYR A 239 0.62 1.46 16.55
CA TYR A 239 1.50 1.80 15.43
C TYR A 239 2.67 2.69 15.85
N GLN A 240 2.42 3.71 16.66
CA GLN A 240 3.45 4.60 17.19
C GLN A 240 4.43 3.85 18.09
N ARG A 241 3.96 2.90 18.89
CA ARG A 241 4.83 2.06 19.73
C ARG A 241 5.86 1.31 18.86
N GLU A 242 5.40 0.55 17.87
CA GLU A 242 6.27 -0.23 17.00
C GLU A 242 7.20 0.65 16.16
N ILE A 243 6.69 1.75 15.62
CA ILE A 243 7.50 2.71 14.86
C ILE A 243 8.54 3.40 15.75
N SER A 244 8.20 3.77 17.00
CA SER A 244 9.15 4.41 17.92
C SER A 244 10.29 3.47 18.28
N HIS A 245 9.97 2.20 18.56
CA HIS A 245 10.97 1.18 18.78
C HIS A 245 11.92 1.05 17.59
N TRP A 246 11.36 0.91 16.37
CA TRP A 246 12.16 0.85 15.15
C TRP A 246 13.05 2.08 14.97
N CYS A 247 12.52 3.31 15.15
CA CYS A 247 13.31 4.54 15.05
C CYS A 247 14.50 4.55 16.03
N SER A 248 14.32 3.98 17.22
CA SER A 248 15.38 3.93 18.24
C SER A 248 16.52 2.97 17.92
N GLN A 249 16.28 1.98 17.06
CA GLN A 249 17.24 0.94 16.66
C GLN A 249 17.79 1.13 15.26
N ALA A 250 17.11 1.97 14.43
CA ALA A 250 17.42 2.09 13.03
C ALA A 250 18.81 2.67 12.78
N PHE A 251 19.54 2.03 11.88
CA PHE A 251 20.86 2.46 11.45
C PHE A 251 20.86 2.71 9.95
N PHE A 252 21.27 3.90 9.54
CA PHE A 252 21.28 4.31 8.14
C PHE A 252 22.69 4.58 7.65
N THR A 253 23.03 4.03 6.50
CA THR A 253 24.26 4.37 5.78
C THR A 253 23.99 5.58 4.89
N THR A 254 24.54 6.72 5.23
CA THR A 254 24.40 7.94 4.44
C THR A 254 25.30 7.90 3.21
N LEU A 255 24.74 8.28 2.07
CA LEU A 255 25.49 8.46 0.83
C LEU A 255 25.72 9.95 0.60
N ASN A 256 26.96 10.36 0.38
CA ASN A 256 27.27 11.75 0.09
C ASN A 256 26.74 12.14 -1.30
N ILE A 257 25.50 12.67 -1.32
CA ILE A 257 24.82 13.13 -2.54
C ILE A 257 24.92 14.65 -2.64
N LYS A 258 25.40 15.12 -3.78
CA LYS A 258 25.39 16.55 -4.08
C LYS A 258 23.94 16.99 -4.38
N PRO A 259 23.40 17.98 -3.63
CA PRO A 259 22.05 18.50 -3.89
C PRO A 259 21.91 19.06 -5.32
N SER A 260 20.77 18.78 -5.94
CA SER A 260 20.42 19.37 -7.24
C SER A 260 19.84 20.77 -7.02
N LEU A 261 20.59 21.80 -7.37
CA LEU A 261 20.20 23.21 -7.12
C LEU A 261 19.13 23.76 -8.10
N ASN A 262 18.92 23.07 -9.22
CA ASN A 262 18.00 23.51 -10.27
C ASN A 262 16.85 22.53 -10.52
N HIS A 263 16.63 21.58 -9.62
CA HIS A 263 15.58 20.59 -9.79
C HIS A 263 14.20 21.24 -9.77
N TRP A 264 13.24 20.67 -10.53
CA TRP A 264 11.88 21.21 -10.62
C TRP A 264 11.12 21.16 -9.28
N LEU A 265 11.49 20.30 -8.35
CA LEU A 265 10.94 20.25 -6.97
C LEU A 265 11.06 21.59 -6.25
N LEU A 266 12.10 22.37 -6.52
CA LEU A 266 12.30 23.71 -5.94
C LEU A 266 11.26 24.73 -6.38
N LYS A 267 10.44 24.42 -7.40
CA LYS A 267 9.46 25.33 -8.01
C LYS A 267 8.01 24.97 -7.72
N ASP A 268 7.77 23.99 -6.86
CA ASP A 268 6.46 23.47 -6.45
C ASP A 268 5.42 23.36 -7.58
N LYS A 269 5.36 22.20 -8.26
CA LYS A 269 4.35 21.96 -9.30
C LYS A 269 3.84 20.51 -9.23
N LYS A 270 2.66 20.31 -8.64
CA LYS A 270 2.00 18.98 -8.55
C LYS A 270 1.90 18.27 -9.90
N MET A 271 1.58 18.99 -10.97
CA MET A 271 1.51 18.44 -12.34
C MET A 271 2.84 17.83 -12.82
N LYS A 272 3.96 18.23 -12.25
CA LYS A 272 5.26 17.65 -12.59
C LYS A 272 5.40 16.22 -12.06
N PHE A 273 4.77 15.87 -10.94
CA PHE A 273 4.76 14.50 -10.44
C PHE A 273 4.02 13.55 -11.38
N ILE A 274 2.88 13.98 -11.94
CA ILE A 274 2.16 13.19 -12.95
C ILE A 274 3.02 12.99 -14.18
N HIS A 275 3.61 14.06 -14.72
CA HIS A 275 4.48 14.00 -15.89
C HIS A 275 5.71 13.11 -15.68
N GLU A 276 6.31 13.17 -14.47
CA GLU A 276 7.42 12.30 -14.10
C GLU A 276 7.00 10.83 -14.05
N ALA A 277 5.85 10.55 -13.43
CA ALA A 277 5.29 9.22 -13.38
C ALA A 277 5.01 8.65 -14.79
N GLU A 278 4.45 9.47 -15.68
CA GLU A 278 4.25 9.08 -17.10
C GLU A 278 5.58 8.79 -17.82
N THR A 279 6.62 9.55 -17.52
CA THR A 279 7.96 9.32 -18.06
C THR A 279 8.52 7.98 -17.59
N ILE A 280 8.34 7.66 -16.28
CA ILE A 280 8.77 6.39 -15.70
C ILE A 280 8.06 5.22 -16.39
N VAL A 281 6.73 5.24 -16.51
CA VAL A 281 5.98 4.12 -17.10
C VAL A 281 6.26 3.92 -18.59
N LYS A 282 6.56 4.98 -19.32
CA LYS A 282 6.94 4.94 -20.75
C LYS A 282 8.41 4.57 -21.00
N SER A 283 9.25 4.55 -19.95
CA SER A 283 10.68 4.22 -20.10
C SER A 283 10.92 2.77 -20.48
N GLN A 284 12.14 2.45 -20.91
CA GLN A 284 12.57 1.07 -21.24
C GLN A 284 13.04 0.27 -20.00
N LYS A 285 12.83 0.79 -18.80
CA LYS A 285 13.18 0.11 -17.55
C LYS A 285 12.36 -1.17 -17.35
N SER A 286 12.89 -2.09 -16.56
CA SER A 286 12.15 -3.27 -16.13
C SER A 286 10.90 -2.88 -15.32
N GLN A 287 9.94 -3.78 -15.23
CA GLN A 287 8.72 -3.57 -14.45
C GLN A 287 9.04 -3.30 -12.97
N SER A 288 9.98 -4.03 -12.38
CA SER A 288 10.41 -3.84 -11.00
C SER A 288 11.01 -2.44 -10.76
N GLU A 289 11.86 -1.95 -11.67
CA GLU A 289 12.42 -0.60 -11.58
C GLU A 289 11.34 0.49 -11.70
N LYS A 290 10.37 0.33 -12.61
CA LYS A 290 9.24 1.27 -12.74
C LYS A 290 8.40 1.33 -11.48
N VAL A 291 8.08 0.16 -10.92
CA VAL A 291 7.31 0.01 -9.69
C VAL A 291 7.99 0.70 -8.52
N ASN A 292 9.27 0.42 -8.28
CA ASN A 292 10.03 1.06 -7.22
C ASN A 292 10.11 2.58 -7.42
N ALA A 293 10.35 3.04 -8.65
CA ALA A 293 10.43 4.46 -8.96
C ALA A 293 9.10 5.20 -8.71
N LEU A 294 7.94 4.58 -9.01
CA LEU A 294 6.63 5.18 -8.76
C LEU A 294 6.33 5.31 -7.26
N VAL A 295 6.67 4.30 -6.47
CA VAL A 295 6.48 4.34 -5.01
C VAL A 295 7.39 5.40 -4.37
N ILE A 296 8.65 5.48 -4.80
CA ILE A 296 9.58 6.53 -4.36
C ILE A 296 9.07 7.92 -4.77
N LEU A 297 8.59 8.09 -6.00
CA LEU A 297 8.07 9.36 -6.50
C LEU A 297 6.88 9.85 -5.66
N GLU A 298 5.95 8.96 -5.32
CA GLU A 298 4.81 9.25 -4.45
C GLU A 298 5.26 9.61 -3.03
N ALA A 299 6.23 8.89 -2.48
CA ALA A 299 6.80 9.18 -1.17
C ALA A 299 7.47 10.57 -1.16
N VAL A 300 8.30 10.91 -2.14
CA VAL A 300 8.90 12.25 -2.28
C VAL A 300 7.82 13.34 -2.36
N ARG A 301 6.75 13.10 -3.12
CA ARG A 301 5.61 14.02 -3.20
C ARG A 301 5.01 14.32 -1.81
N SER A 302 4.94 13.32 -0.94
CA SER A 302 4.44 13.51 0.43
C SER A 302 5.45 14.21 1.33
N LEU A 303 6.74 13.85 1.22
CA LEU A 303 7.81 14.40 2.04
C LEU A 303 8.06 15.90 1.80
N LEU A 304 7.71 16.42 0.61
CA LEU A 304 7.82 17.87 0.35
C LEU A 304 6.99 18.75 1.28
N LYS A 305 6.02 18.17 2.00
CA LYS A 305 5.20 18.92 2.97
C LYS A 305 5.96 19.23 4.27
N THR A 306 6.93 18.38 4.60
CA THR A 306 7.71 18.44 5.86
C THR A 306 9.18 18.74 5.64
N ALA A 307 9.72 18.48 4.44
CA ALA A 307 11.11 18.71 4.10
C ALA A 307 11.49 20.20 4.09
N SER A 308 12.71 20.49 4.53
CA SER A 308 13.30 21.83 4.45
C SER A 308 13.76 22.16 3.02
N PRO A 309 13.94 23.46 2.68
CA PRO A 309 14.45 23.87 1.35
C PRO A 309 15.80 23.22 0.98
N THR A 310 16.67 22.96 1.95
CA THR A 310 17.95 22.27 1.73
C THR A 310 17.76 20.82 1.33
N GLN A 311 16.78 20.15 1.92
CA GLN A 311 16.42 18.77 1.60
C GLN A 311 15.78 18.61 0.21
N PHE A 312 15.10 19.63 -0.31
CA PHE A 312 14.55 19.59 -1.69
C PHE A 312 15.64 19.33 -2.73
N GLY A 313 16.83 19.87 -2.54
CA GLY A 313 17.96 19.61 -3.44
C GLY A 313 18.42 18.15 -3.41
N ILE A 314 18.42 17.52 -2.22
CA ILE A 314 18.77 16.09 -2.05
C ILE A 314 17.67 15.21 -2.65
N LEU A 315 16.40 15.48 -2.33
CA LEU A 315 15.25 14.77 -2.89
C LEU A 315 15.24 14.86 -4.43
N GLY A 316 15.55 16.04 -4.99
CA GLY A 316 15.69 16.23 -6.43
C GLY A 316 16.81 15.37 -7.03
N ALA A 317 17.98 15.33 -6.39
CA ALA A 317 19.09 14.49 -6.83
C ALA A 317 18.73 12.98 -6.77
N ARG A 318 17.97 12.55 -5.78
CA ARG A 318 17.43 11.18 -5.69
C ARG A 318 16.49 10.86 -6.84
N LEU A 319 15.55 11.76 -7.17
CA LEU A 319 14.66 11.58 -8.33
C LEU A 319 15.42 11.53 -9.65
N ASP A 320 16.48 12.34 -9.81
CA ASP A 320 17.34 12.29 -11.00
C ASP A 320 18.05 10.92 -11.14
N GLN A 321 18.34 10.22 -10.04
CA GLN A 321 18.89 8.85 -10.07
C GLN A 321 17.88 7.83 -10.59
N LEU A 322 16.58 8.01 -10.32
CA LEU A 322 15.52 7.14 -10.83
C LEU A 322 15.38 7.20 -12.36
N ARG A 323 15.85 8.24 -12.99
CA ARG A 323 15.81 8.41 -14.46
C ARG A 323 16.96 7.70 -15.18
N ARG A 324 18.04 7.41 -14.48
CA ARG A 324 19.21 6.71 -15.01
C ARG A 324 19.03 5.20 -14.97
#